data_5c0af764c9d5a4292df219855c37543b
#
_entry.id   5c0af764c9d5a4292df219855c37543b
#
_cell.length_a   1.000
_cell.length_b   1.000
_cell.length_c   1.000
_cell.angle_alpha   90.00
_cell.angle_beta   90.00
_cell.angle_gamma   90.00
#
_symmetry.space_group_name_H-M   'P 1'
#
loop_
_entity.id
_entity.type
_entity.pdbx_description
1 polymer ?
#
loop_
_entity_poly.entity_id
_entity_poly.type
_entity_poly.pdbx_seq_one_letter_code
_entity_poly.pdbx_strand_id
1 'polypeptide(L)'
;ITGNPVRNYLINLKPNRASRQFFDLDQNKKTLVVIGGSLGSKSINNLIKSELEYIMSFGLQIIWQCGTIYYKSLKILNSKVVLIKPYIYEMSHLYSVADFIISRAGAGSISELSCVAKPSLLIPSPNVSENHQWHNANVLAKKNAVLLVKEEELKKKFRSLFLQLVSDKKKQNELKKNLKSFALPNATKKIVEEIKDLL
;
A
#
# COMPACT_ATOMS: atom_id res chain seq x y z
N ILE A 1 -23.86 -6.14 -6.05
CA ILE A 1 -22.46 -6.10 -5.54
C ILE A 1 -22.31 -4.92 -4.62
N THR A 2 -22.02 -5.16 -3.35
CA THR A 2 -21.88 -4.13 -2.32
C THR A 2 -20.45 -3.60 -2.20
N GLY A 3 -19.44 -4.44 -2.40
CA GLY A 3 -18.03 -4.18 -2.14
C GLY A 3 -17.63 -4.60 -0.72
N ASN A 4 -16.34 -4.43 -0.38
CA ASN A 4 -15.85 -4.65 0.98
C ASN A 4 -15.99 -3.38 1.82
N PRO A 5 -16.37 -3.47 3.11
CA PRO A 5 -16.37 -2.34 4.02
C PRO A 5 -14.99 -1.69 4.06
N VAL A 6 -14.95 -0.38 3.96
CA VAL A 6 -13.74 0.42 4.14
C VAL A 6 -13.96 1.42 5.27
N ARG A 7 -12.87 1.83 5.90
CA ARG A 7 -12.93 2.82 6.97
C ARG A 7 -13.41 4.17 6.41
N ASN A 8 -14.47 4.74 6.99
CA ASN A 8 -15.10 5.96 6.48
C ASN A 8 -14.13 7.14 6.32
N TYR A 9 -13.14 7.26 7.20
CA TYR A 9 -12.16 8.34 7.15
C TYR A 9 -11.17 8.21 5.96
N LEU A 10 -11.13 7.10 5.23
CA LEU A 10 -10.33 6.95 4.01
C LEU A 10 -11.04 7.51 2.78
N ILE A 11 -12.35 7.76 2.88
CA ILE A 11 -13.14 8.34 1.81
C ILE A 11 -12.79 9.83 1.72
N ASN A 12 -12.31 10.27 0.53
CA ASN A 12 -11.86 11.66 0.31
C ASN A 12 -10.67 12.11 1.18
N LEU A 13 -9.83 11.18 1.60
CA LEU A 13 -8.62 11.49 2.37
C LEU A 13 -7.71 12.45 1.59
N LYS A 14 -7.36 13.58 2.22
CA LYS A 14 -6.45 14.58 1.66
C LYS A 14 -5.09 14.52 2.36
N PRO A 15 -4.00 14.90 1.66
CA PRO A 15 -2.72 15.11 2.30
C PRO A 15 -2.86 16.11 3.46
N ASN A 16 -2.24 15.80 4.59
CA ASN A 16 -2.40 16.56 5.81
C ASN A 16 -1.03 16.78 6.49
N ARG A 17 -0.69 18.04 6.79
CA ARG A 17 0.54 18.41 7.47
C ARG A 17 0.64 17.78 8.88
N ALA A 18 -0.46 17.71 9.61
CA ALA A 18 -0.51 17.06 10.92
C ALA A 18 -0.14 15.57 10.84
N SER A 19 -0.52 14.89 9.75
CA SER A 19 -0.13 13.49 9.53
C SER A 19 1.38 13.33 9.31
N ARG A 20 2.04 14.29 8.66
CA ARG A 20 3.51 14.29 8.53
C ARG A 20 4.19 14.53 9.87
N GLN A 21 3.66 15.44 10.69
CA GLN A 21 4.15 15.69 12.06
C GLN A 21 3.96 14.46 12.95
N PHE A 22 2.81 13.76 12.83
CA PHE A 22 2.53 12.54 13.58
C PHE A 22 3.60 11.46 13.40
N PHE A 23 4.17 11.33 12.19
CA PHE A 23 5.23 10.36 11.88
C PHE A 23 6.64 10.99 11.91
N ASP A 24 6.80 12.23 12.35
CA ASP A 24 8.08 12.97 12.35
C ASP A 24 8.76 12.99 10.97
N LEU A 25 7.95 13.25 9.92
CA LEU A 25 8.40 13.23 8.54
C LEU A 25 8.87 14.61 8.06
N ASP A 26 9.90 14.62 7.22
CA ASP A 26 10.31 15.80 6.47
C ASP A 26 9.16 16.25 5.54
N GLN A 27 8.80 17.54 5.62
CA GLN A 27 7.69 18.12 4.87
C GLN A 27 7.95 18.16 3.34
N ASN A 28 9.23 18.16 2.94
CA ASN A 28 9.65 18.32 1.54
C ASN A 28 9.96 17.00 0.83
N LYS A 29 10.06 15.89 1.57
CA LYS A 29 10.36 14.57 1.00
C LYS A 29 9.09 13.81 0.65
N LYS A 30 9.13 13.07 -0.45
CA LYS A 30 8.08 12.10 -0.77
C LYS A 30 8.19 10.87 0.14
N THR A 31 7.04 10.31 0.49
CA THR A 31 6.92 9.18 1.41
C THR A 31 6.54 7.90 0.66
N LEU A 32 7.40 6.89 0.77
CA LEU A 32 7.06 5.52 0.43
C LEU A 32 6.47 4.83 1.66
N VAL A 33 5.29 4.25 1.50
CA VAL A 33 4.64 3.41 2.51
C VAL A 33 4.76 1.94 2.10
N VAL A 34 5.23 1.09 3.03
CA VAL A 34 5.35 -0.36 2.82
C VAL A 34 4.49 -1.10 3.82
N ILE A 35 3.54 -1.93 3.33
CA ILE A 35 2.58 -2.67 4.15
C ILE A 35 2.63 -4.16 3.79
N GLY A 36 3.20 -4.97 4.66
CA GLY A 36 3.28 -6.42 4.48
C GLY A 36 2.03 -7.21 4.89
N GLY A 37 0.93 -6.51 5.24
CA GLY A 37 -0.24 -7.08 5.91
C GLY A 37 -0.12 -6.99 7.44
N SER A 38 -1.16 -7.43 8.19
CA SER A 38 -1.20 -7.33 9.66
C SER A 38 -0.06 -8.11 10.35
N LEU A 39 0.25 -9.30 9.85
CA LEU A 39 1.33 -10.14 10.39
C LEU A 39 2.71 -9.80 9.81
N GLY A 40 2.76 -8.90 8.83
CA GLY A 40 3.95 -8.65 8.03
C GLY A 40 4.17 -9.69 6.94
N SER A 41 5.23 -9.52 6.15
CA SER A 41 5.59 -10.41 5.06
C SER A 41 7.10 -10.58 4.99
N LYS A 42 7.58 -11.81 5.16
CA LYS A 42 9.02 -12.12 5.08
C LYS A 42 9.62 -11.71 3.74
N SER A 43 8.93 -11.99 2.64
CA SER A 43 9.43 -11.67 1.29
C SER A 43 9.50 -10.17 1.03
N ILE A 44 8.47 -9.40 1.41
CA ILE A 44 8.49 -7.93 1.32
C ILE A 44 9.56 -7.36 2.25
N ASN A 45 9.66 -7.83 3.48
CA ASN A 45 10.67 -7.37 4.43
C ASN A 45 12.10 -7.61 3.92
N ASN A 46 12.38 -8.79 3.38
CA ASN A 46 13.67 -9.11 2.79
C ASN A 46 13.96 -8.25 1.56
N LEU A 47 12.97 -8.05 0.69
CA LEU A 47 13.09 -7.17 -0.48
C LEU A 47 13.46 -5.75 -0.06
N ILE A 48 12.66 -5.14 0.82
CA ILE A 48 12.89 -3.75 1.24
C ILE A 48 14.24 -3.60 1.92
N LYS A 49 14.63 -4.58 2.77
CA LYS A 49 15.94 -4.59 3.42
C LYS A 49 17.09 -4.66 2.40
N SER A 50 16.99 -5.54 1.40
CA SER A 50 18.05 -5.71 0.39
C SER A 50 18.13 -4.55 -0.61
N GLU A 51 17.02 -3.86 -0.86
CA GLU A 51 16.94 -2.75 -1.80
C GLU A 51 16.92 -1.37 -1.12
N LEU A 52 17.18 -1.31 0.19
CA LEU A 52 17.02 -0.09 0.98
C LEU A 52 17.87 1.06 0.43
N GLU A 53 19.14 0.83 0.14
CA GLU A 53 20.06 1.84 -0.42
C GLU A 53 19.55 2.34 -1.78
N TYR A 54 19.11 1.43 -2.65
CA TYR A 54 18.53 1.78 -3.94
C TYR A 54 17.25 2.62 -3.78
N ILE A 55 16.35 2.25 -2.88
CA ILE A 55 15.13 3.02 -2.61
C ILE A 55 15.48 4.42 -2.08
N MET A 56 16.46 4.50 -1.18
CA MET A 56 16.88 5.77 -0.57
C MET A 56 17.59 6.70 -1.56
N SER A 57 18.21 6.17 -2.63
CA SER A 57 18.85 6.99 -3.66
C SER A 57 17.88 7.91 -4.42
N PHE A 58 16.56 7.66 -4.32
CA PHE A 58 15.51 8.53 -4.87
C PHE A 58 15.11 9.69 -3.96
N GLY A 59 15.80 9.89 -2.82
CA GLY A 59 15.51 10.97 -1.88
C GLY A 59 14.19 10.80 -1.12
N LEU A 60 13.67 9.57 -1.04
CA LEU A 60 12.43 9.24 -0.34
C LEU A 60 12.64 9.14 1.17
N GLN A 61 11.56 9.26 1.92
CA GLN A 61 11.44 8.75 3.28
C GLN A 61 10.47 7.57 3.30
N ILE A 62 10.64 6.66 4.26
CA ILE A 62 9.93 5.38 4.29
C ILE A 62 9.19 5.22 5.60
N ILE A 63 7.91 4.82 5.53
CA ILE A 63 7.18 4.23 6.64
C ILE A 63 6.94 2.76 6.31
N TRP A 64 7.43 1.87 7.16
CA TRP A 64 7.43 0.45 6.89
C TRP A 64 6.78 -0.34 8.03
N GLN A 65 5.57 -0.89 7.76
CA GLN A 65 4.93 -1.85 8.65
C GLN A 65 5.47 -3.25 8.35
N CYS A 66 6.34 -3.75 9.21
CA CYS A 66 7.05 -5.01 8.98
C CYS A 66 6.37 -6.25 9.59
N GLY A 67 5.43 -6.06 10.52
CA GLY A 67 4.85 -7.14 11.34
C GLY A 67 5.62 -7.37 12.65
N THR A 68 4.89 -7.73 13.71
CA THR A 68 5.43 -7.87 15.07
C THR A 68 6.59 -8.86 15.14
N ILE A 69 6.45 -10.00 14.43
CA ILE A 69 7.44 -11.09 14.42
C ILE A 69 8.80 -10.60 13.89
N TYR A 70 8.80 -9.70 12.91
CA TYR A 70 10.03 -9.24 12.23
C TYR A 70 10.61 -7.96 12.84
N TYR A 71 9.85 -7.26 13.67
CA TYR A 71 10.22 -5.93 14.17
C TYR A 71 11.55 -5.92 14.92
N LYS A 72 11.78 -6.91 15.81
CA LYS A 72 13.02 -6.99 16.61
C LYS A 72 14.28 -6.98 15.74
N SER A 73 14.25 -7.69 14.61
CA SER A 73 15.39 -7.80 13.69
C SER A 73 15.53 -6.62 12.73
N LEU A 74 14.42 -5.91 12.44
CA LEU A 74 14.42 -4.83 11.45
C LEU A 74 14.54 -3.43 12.08
N LYS A 75 14.16 -3.25 13.35
CA LYS A 75 14.20 -1.94 14.01
C LYS A 75 15.57 -1.25 14.01
N ILE A 76 16.65 -2.01 13.86
CA ILE A 76 18.01 -1.47 13.77
C ILE A 76 18.22 -0.61 12.50
N LEU A 77 17.37 -0.77 11.48
CA LEU A 77 17.40 0.01 10.26
C LEU A 77 16.65 1.35 10.40
N ASN A 78 16.02 1.62 11.54
CA ASN A 78 15.41 2.93 11.79
C ASN A 78 16.43 4.06 11.64
N SER A 79 16.02 5.13 11.02
CA SER A 79 16.82 6.35 10.85
C SER A 79 15.88 7.57 10.75
N LYS A 80 16.45 8.77 10.58
CA LYS A 80 15.64 10.00 10.34
C LYS A 80 14.70 9.92 9.13
N VAL A 81 14.97 9.00 8.20
CA VAL A 81 14.21 8.86 6.93
C VAL A 81 13.61 7.47 6.73
N VAL A 82 13.82 6.54 7.68
CA VAL A 82 13.24 5.19 7.65
C VAL A 82 12.56 4.93 8.99
N LEU A 83 11.24 4.91 9.00
CA LEU A 83 10.42 4.61 10.18
C LEU A 83 9.85 3.19 10.05
N ILE A 84 10.35 2.27 10.86
CA ILE A 84 9.86 0.89 10.92
C ILE A 84 8.95 0.73 12.11
N LYS A 85 7.76 0.17 11.90
CA LYS A 85 6.77 -0.14 12.93
C LYS A 85 6.35 -1.61 12.85
N PRO A 86 6.09 -2.26 13.99
CA PRO A 86 5.53 -3.62 13.98
C PRO A 86 4.13 -3.63 13.40
N TYR A 87 3.32 -2.66 13.76
CA TYR A 87 1.95 -2.44 13.31
C TYR A 87 1.62 -0.95 13.35
N ILE A 88 0.74 -0.50 12.45
CA ILE A 88 0.28 0.89 12.38
C ILE A 88 -1.24 0.89 12.52
N TYR A 89 -1.75 1.54 13.56
CA TYR A 89 -3.18 1.68 13.83
C TYR A 89 -3.76 2.88 13.09
N GLU A 90 -2.98 3.94 12.96
CA GLU A 90 -3.40 5.23 12.44
C GLU A 90 -3.34 5.28 10.91
N MET A 91 -4.15 4.41 10.28
CA MET A 91 -4.16 4.27 8.82
C MET A 91 -4.57 5.55 8.08
N SER A 92 -5.37 6.42 8.71
CA SER A 92 -5.70 7.73 8.14
C SER A 92 -4.45 8.60 7.96
N HIS A 93 -3.61 8.67 8.99
CA HIS A 93 -2.34 9.39 8.91
C HIS A 93 -1.40 8.73 7.90
N LEU A 94 -1.31 7.38 7.91
CA LEU A 94 -0.44 6.64 7.01
C LEU A 94 -0.77 6.89 5.53
N TYR A 95 -2.03 6.72 5.15
CA TYR A 95 -2.45 6.94 3.76
C TYR A 95 -2.43 8.42 3.36
N SER A 96 -2.65 9.35 4.31
CA SER A 96 -2.56 10.79 4.05
C SER A 96 -1.15 11.20 3.62
N VAL A 97 -0.10 10.65 4.24
CA VAL A 97 1.29 11.00 3.92
C VAL A 97 1.89 10.20 2.77
N ALA A 98 1.25 9.12 2.34
CA ALA A 98 1.74 8.26 1.28
C ALA A 98 1.76 8.99 -0.07
N ASP A 99 2.91 8.99 -0.72
CA ASP A 99 3.06 9.35 -2.14
C ASP A 99 3.06 8.09 -3.00
N PHE A 100 3.67 7.00 -2.51
CA PHE A 100 3.78 5.69 -3.14
C PHE A 100 3.52 4.60 -2.12
N ILE A 101 2.96 3.47 -2.57
CA ILE A 101 2.64 2.35 -1.70
C ILE A 101 3.18 1.05 -2.30
N ILE A 102 3.84 0.23 -1.47
CA ILE A 102 4.12 -1.18 -1.73
C ILE A 102 3.29 -2.00 -0.75
N SER A 103 2.48 -2.93 -1.26
CA SER A 103 1.56 -3.68 -0.40
C SER A 103 1.28 -5.09 -0.88
N ARG A 104 0.80 -5.93 0.04
CA ARG A 104 0.06 -7.16 -0.29
C ARG A 104 -1.27 -6.82 -0.97
N ALA A 105 -1.90 -7.83 -1.60
CA ALA A 105 -3.11 -7.70 -2.38
C ALA A 105 -4.33 -8.39 -1.72
N GLY A 106 -4.44 -8.29 -0.40
CA GLY A 106 -5.65 -8.72 0.30
C GLY A 106 -6.87 -7.89 -0.09
N ALA A 107 -8.07 -8.46 -0.06
CA ALA A 107 -9.29 -7.81 -0.51
C ALA A 107 -9.56 -6.48 0.22
N GLY A 108 -9.40 -6.45 1.56
CA GLY A 108 -9.53 -5.21 2.34
C GLY A 108 -8.49 -4.16 1.97
N SER A 109 -7.21 -4.57 1.79
CA SER A 109 -6.14 -3.65 1.37
C SER A 109 -6.44 -3.03 0.00
N ILE A 110 -6.87 -3.84 -0.98
CA ILE A 110 -7.25 -3.35 -2.32
C ILE A 110 -8.41 -2.35 -2.23
N SER A 111 -9.42 -2.63 -1.42
CA SER A 111 -10.57 -1.75 -1.25
C SER A 111 -10.15 -0.39 -0.65
N GLU A 112 -9.28 -0.38 0.36
CA GLU A 112 -8.71 0.84 0.92
C GLU A 112 -7.83 1.59 -0.08
N LEU A 113 -6.91 0.87 -0.78
CA LEU A 113 -6.04 1.46 -1.80
C LEU A 113 -6.84 2.12 -2.92
N SER A 114 -7.95 1.51 -3.33
CA SER A 114 -8.85 2.09 -4.34
C SER A 114 -9.48 3.39 -3.86
N CYS A 115 -9.87 3.47 -2.59
CA CYS A 115 -10.42 4.70 -2.00
C CYS A 115 -9.38 5.81 -1.92
N VAL A 116 -8.15 5.52 -1.48
CA VAL A 116 -7.09 6.52 -1.34
C VAL A 116 -6.38 6.84 -2.66
N ALA A 117 -6.48 5.96 -3.66
CA ALA A 117 -6.00 6.13 -5.02
C ALA A 117 -4.54 6.63 -5.13
N LYS A 118 -3.62 6.00 -4.40
CA LYS A 118 -2.18 6.29 -4.49
C LYS A 118 -1.48 5.34 -5.47
N PRO A 119 -0.46 5.79 -6.21
CA PRO A 119 0.34 4.89 -7.05
C PRO A 119 0.88 3.73 -6.23
N SER A 120 0.58 2.51 -6.64
CA SER A 120 0.86 1.33 -5.83
C SER A 120 1.53 0.22 -6.64
N LEU A 121 2.51 -0.46 -6.01
CA LEU A 121 3.08 -1.72 -6.46
C LEU A 121 2.56 -2.83 -5.55
N LEU A 122 1.81 -3.76 -6.11
CA LEU A 122 1.26 -4.90 -5.38
C LEU A 122 2.16 -6.13 -5.54
N ILE A 123 2.38 -6.79 -4.41
CA ILE A 123 3.13 -8.05 -4.30
C ILE A 123 2.21 -9.07 -3.64
N PRO A 124 1.38 -9.81 -4.41
CA PRO A 124 0.47 -10.81 -3.88
C PRO A 124 1.21 -11.90 -3.10
N SER A 125 0.60 -12.40 -2.03
CA SER A 125 1.11 -13.60 -1.35
C SER A 125 0.79 -14.83 -2.17
N PRO A 126 1.77 -15.72 -2.44
CA PRO A 126 1.51 -17.00 -3.08
C PRO A 126 0.89 -18.03 -2.10
N ASN A 127 1.05 -17.80 -0.78
CA ASN A 127 0.66 -18.73 0.29
C ASN A 127 -0.75 -18.41 0.82
N VAL A 128 -1.73 -18.30 -0.08
CA VAL A 128 -3.14 -18.06 0.27
C VAL A 128 -4.04 -18.99 -0.54
N SER A 129 -5.19 -19.38 0.04
CA SER A 129 -6.16 -20.23 -0.63
C SER A 129 -6.49 -19.73 -2.02
N GLU A 130 -6.56 -20.63 -3.00
CA GLU A 130 -6.96 -20.34 -4.38
C GLU A 130 -6.22 -19.18 -5.05
N ASN A 131 -5.03 -18.83 -4.54
CA ASN A 131 -4.23 -17.72 -5.05
C ASN A 131 -5.03 -16.39 -5.19
N HIS A 132 -6.02 -16.19 -4.29
CA HIS A 132 -6.97 -15.08 -4.39
C HIS A 132 -6.29 -13.70 -4.44
N GLN A 133 -5.14 -13.50 -3.75
CA GLN A 133 -4.44 -12.21 -3.82
C GLN A 133 -3.91 -11.92 -5.22
N TRP A 134 -3.42 -12.92 -5.94
CA TRP A 134 -3.00 -12.76 -7.32
C TRP A 134 -4.21 -12.37 -8.22
N HIS A 135 -5.31 -13.10 -8.11
CA HIS A 135 -6.51 -12.82 -8.89
C HIS A 135 -7.00 -11.39 -8.65
N ASN A 136 -7.11 -10.98 -7.41
CA ASN A 136 -7.51 -9.63 -7.02
C ASN A 136 -6.59 -8.55 -7.63
N ALA A 137 -5.26 -8.70 -7.49
CA ALA A 137 -4.29 -7.75 -8.01
C ALA A 137 -4.24 -7.72 -9.53
N ASN A 138 -4.40 -8.88 -10.19
CA ASN A 138 -4.33 -9.00 -11.65
C ASN A 138 -5.49 -8.28 -12.36
N VAL A 139 -6.68 -8.26 -11.76
CA VAL A 139 -7.82 -7.46 -12.26
C VAL A 139 -7.45 -5.98 -12.32
N LEU A 140 -6.82 -5.46 -11.27
CA LEU A 140 -6.37 -4.07 -11.22
C LEU A 140 -5.22 -3.79 -12.20
N ALA A 141 -4.25 -4.70 -12.28
CA ALA A 141 -3.10 -4.56 -13.17
C ALA A 141 -3.50 -4.54 -14.65
N LYS A 142 -4.43 -5.41 -15.07
CA LYS A 142 -4.99 -5.44 -16.44
C LYS A 142 -5.67 -4.11 -16.83
N LYS A 143 -6.13 -3.33 -15.86
CA LYS A 143 -6.73 -2.00 -16.08
C LYS A 143 -5.73 -0.86 -15.81
N ASN A 144 -4.44 -1.15 -15.72
CA ASN A 144 -3.40 -0.17 -15.41
C ASN A 144 -3.72 0.65 -14.13
N ALA A 145 -4.35 0.01 -13.13
CA ALA A 145 -4.68 0.64 -11.86
C ALA A 145 -3.56 0.49 -10.82
N VAL A 146 -2.72 -0.54 -10.95
CA VAL A 146 -1.56 -0.81 -10.09
C VAL A 146 -0.40 -1.39 -10.91
N LEU A 147 0.82 -1.28 -10.40
CA LEU A 147 1.92 -2.13 -10.80
C LEU A 147 1.84 -3.46 -10.04
N LEU A 148 2.22 -4.55 -10.66
CA LEU A 148 2.07 -5.90 -10.12
C LEU A 148 3.33 -6.72 -10.37
N VAL A 149 3.78 -7.43 -9.35
CA VAL A 149 4.89 -8.38 -9.46
C VAL A 149 4.67 -9.57 -8.55
N LYS A 150 4.97 -10.78 -9.04
CA LYS A 150 4.99 -11.98 -8.21
C LYS A 150 6.25 -12.04 -7.34
N GLU A 151 6.17 -12.72 -6.19
CA GLU A 151 7.33 -12.86 -5.30
C GLU A 151 8.56 -13.48 -5.98
N GLU A 152 8.37 -14.49 -6.80
CA GLU A 152 9.41 -15.18 -7.55
C GLU A 152 10.14 -14.29 -8.56
N GLU A 153 9.49 -13.22 -9.02
CA GLU A 153 10.02 -12.29 -10.00
C GLU A 153 10.66 -11.04 -9.37
N LEU A 154 10.59 -10.88 -8.05
CA LEU A 154 11.04 -9.66 -7.36
C LEU A 154 12.47 -9.28 -7.70
N LYS A 155 13.41 -10.26 -7.65
CA LYS A 155 14.82 -10.01 -7.97
C LYS A 155 15.06 -9.44 -9.37
N LYS A 156 14.21 -9.82 -10.33
CA LYS A 156 14.36 -9.42 -11.74
C LYS A 156 13.62 -8.13 -12.06
N LYS A 157 12.44 -7.92 -11.48
CA LYS A 157 11.50 -6.88 -11.93
C LYS A 157 11.36 -5.71 -10.95
N PHE A 158 11.75 -5.87 -9.68
CA PHE A 158 11.50 -4.85 -8.67
C PHE A 158 12.04 -3.47 -9.06
N ARG A 159 13.33 -3.37 -9.41
CA ARG A 159 13.97 -2.07 -9.68
C ARG A 159 13.33 -1.34 -10.86
N SER A 160 12.98 -2.05 -11.96
CA SER A 160 12.32 -1.43 -13.11
C SER A 160 10.89 -0.94 -12.76
N LEU A 161 10.12 -1.73 -12.03
CA LEU A 161 8.78 -1.34 -11.59
C LEU A 161 8.82 -0.23 -10.54
N PHE A 162 9.79 -0.28 -9.63
CA PHE A 162 9.99 0.78 -8.65
C PHE A 162 10.38 2.10 -9.31
N LEU A 163 11.27 2.09 -10.30
CA LEU A 163 11.61 3.26 -11.09
C LEU A 163 10.37 3.86 -11.78
N GLN A 164 9.52 3.03 -12.41
CA GLN A 164 8.24 3.50 -12.97
C GLN A 164 7.35 4.12 -11.90
N LEU A 165 7.25 3.49 -10.73
CA LEU A 165 6.41 3.96 -9.63
C LEU A 165 6.81 5.37 -9.16
N VAL A 166 8.12 5.62 -9.00
CA VAL A 166 8.61 6.85 -8.33
C VAL A 166 8.98 7.96 -9.30
N SER A 167 9.32 7.65 -10.55
CA SER A 167 9.87 8.62 -11.50
C SER A 167 8.95 8.93 -12.68
N ASP A 168 8.04 8.03 -13.07
CA ASP A 168 7.14 8.25 -14.21
C ASP A 168 5.84 8.95 -13.79
N LYS A 169 5.80 10.28 -13.97
CA LYS A 169 4.62 11.11 -13.64
C LYS A 169 3.36 10.73 -14.43
N LYS A 170 3.52 10.38 -15.72
CA LYS A 170 2.40 9.96 -16.56
C LYS A 170 1.80 8.66 -16.03
N LYS A 171 2.65 7.70 -15.73
CA LYS A 171 2.25 6.41 -15.14
C LYS A 171 1.60 6.59 -13.77
N GLN A 172 2.16 7.42 -12.89
CA GLN A 172 1.56 7.74 -11.58
C GLN A 172 0.13 8.28 -11.72
N ASN A 173 -0.11 9.19 -12.66
CA ASN A 173 -1.44 9.78 -12.89
C ASN A 173 -2.42 8.75 -13.48
N GLU A 174 -1.96 7.91 -14.40
CA GLU A 174 -2.74 6.79 -14.95
C GLU A 174 -3.16 5.83 -13.82
N LEU A 175 -2.21 5.35 -13.01
CA LEU A 175 -2.46 4.45 -11.90
C LEU A 175 -3.48 5.04 -10.92
N LYS A 176 -3.32 6.31 -10.52
CA LYS A 176 -4.25 7.00 -9.62
C LYS A 176 -5.66 7.04 -10.18
N LYS A 177 -5.82 7.50 -11.44
CA LYS A 177 -7.12 7.62 -12.11
C LYS A 177 -7.81 6.27 -12.19
N ASN A 178 -7.10 5.26 -12.66
CA ASN A 178 -7.64 3.93 -12.86
C ASN A 178 -7.95 3.23 -11.53
N LEU A 179 -7.08 3.36 -10.52
CA LEU A 179 -7.32 2.77 -9.19
C LEU A 179 -8.56 3.38 -8.52
N LYS A 180 -8.77 4.69 -8.68
CA LYS A 180 -9.96 5.38 -8.15
C LYS A 180 -11.28 4.84 -8.72
N SER A 181 -11.30 4.34 -9.96
CA SER A 181 -12.51 3.78 -10.57
C SER A 181 -12.97 2.47 -9.94
N PHE A 182 -12.12 1.80 -9.16
CA PHE A 182 -12.46 0.60 -8.39
C PHE A 182 -12.95 0.91 -6.97
N ALA A 183 -12.96 2.18 -6.56
CA ALA A 183 -13.42 2.54 -5.23
C ALA A 183 -14.92 2.32 -5.05
N LEU A 184 -15.29 1.64 -3.97
CA LEU A 184 -16.68 1.43 -3.54
C LEU A 184 -16.88 2.05 -2.13
N PRO A 185 -16.88 3.39 -2.02
CA PRO A 185 -16.87 4.07 -0.72
C PRO A 185 -18.14 3.83 0.10
N ASN A 186 -19.25 3.51 -0.55
CA ASN A 186 -20.55 3.27 0.09
C ASN A 186 -20.81 1.79 0.42
N ALA A 187 -19.78 0.93 0.37
CA ALA A 187 -19.94 -0.51 0.58
C ALA A 187 -20.63 -0.84 1.92
N THR A 188 -20.20 -0.24 3.02
CA THR A 188 -20.81 -0.44 4.34
C THR A 188 -22.29 -0.08 4.35
N LYS A 189 -22.66 1.07 3.76
CA LYS A 189 -24.06 1.52 3.69
C LYS A 189 -24.89 0.52 2.88
N LYS A 190 -24.41 0.09 1.71
CA LYS A 190 -25.11 -0.88 0.87
C LYS A 190 -25.30 -2.23 1.57
N ILE A 191 -24.29 -2.72 2.31
CA ILE A 191 -24.40 -3.96 3.08
C ILE A 191 -25.52 -3.84 4.13
N VAL A 192 -25.56 -2.71 4.84
CA VAL A 192 -26.62 -2.46 5.86
C VAL A 192 -27.99 -2.39 5.21
N GLU A 193 -28.12 -1.75 4.04
CA GLU A 193 -29.38 -1.69 3.29
C GLU A 193 -29.84 -3.11 2.89
N GLU A 194 -28.97 -3.92 2.27
CA GLU A 194 -29.28 -5.32 1.89
C GLU A 194 -29.72 -6.15 3.12
N ILE A 195 -29.07 -5.97 4.29
CA ILE A 195 -29.49 -6.68 5.52
C ILE A 195 -30.88 -6.26 5.97
N LYS A 196 -31.21 -4.97 5.90
CA LYS A 196 -32.52 -4.46 6.29
C LYS A 196 -33.64 -5.00 5.38
N ASP A 197 -33.35 -5.19 4.10
CA ASP A 197 -34.31 -5.71 3.13
C ASP A 197 -34.57 -7.23 3.31
N LEU A 198 -33.74 -7.92 4.11
CA LEU A 198 -33.88 -9.34 4.45
C LEU A 198 -34.63 -9.57 5.80
N LEU A 199 -34.86 -8.53 6.58
CA LEU A 199 -35.54 -8.56 7.89
C LEU A 199 -37.00 -8.15 7.78
#